data_ccd83492c2c37b1060aa9d56d49c7630
#
_entry.id   ccd83492c2c37b1060aa9d56d49c7630
#
_cell.length_a   1.000
_cell.length_b   1.000
_cell.length_c   1.000
_cell.angle_alpha   90.00
_cell.angle_beta   90.00
_cell.angle_gamma   90.00
#
_symmetry.space_group_name_H-M   'P 1'
#
loop_
_entity.id
_entity.type
_entity.pdbx_description
1 polymer ?
#
loop_
_entity_poly.entity_id
_entity_poly.type
_entity_poly.pdbx_seq_one_letter_code
_entity_poly.pdbx_strand_id
1 'polypeptide(L)'
;MNNKKPHNTPTEAPAETHTPPRRPRRRRVFDQSEKMKNVLYEIRGPVAEEAERLELDGHRILKLNTGNPAVFGFEAPDVIVQDMIAALPFSQGYSTSKGIIPARRAVVTRYEVIPGFPKFSINDVYLGNGVSELITMVTQALLNDGDEVLIPAPDYPLWTAAVSLAGGKPVHYICDEAADWNPDIADMRAKITERTKAIVVINPNNPTGAVYSPEMLKQIVEMAREHGLLILADEIYDRILYDDATHTSIASLAPDLLCITFNGLSKTYRVAGYRAGWMVLTGPKDHARGFIEGLDLLASTRLCANVPAQHAIQVALGGRQSIYDLTSAHGRLTRQRDVTWEKLNEIPGVSCVKPKGALYAFPKLDLEYYDIHDDSQLMLDLLRAEKILLVHGTGFNWPQPDHFRVVTLPWVNELAEAIDRLGNFLSSYKQ
;
A
#
# COMPACT_ATOMS: atom_id res chain seq x y z
N MET A 1 12.34 -107.63 22.03
CA MET A 1 11.23 -107.81 21.09
C MET A 1 10.30 -106.63 21.16
N ASN A 2 10.04 -106.07 20.11
CA ASN A 2 9.07 -105.05 19.66
C ASN A 2 9.63 -103.74 19.13
N ASN A 3 9.78 -103.75 17.82
CA ASN A 3 9.98 -102.65 16.97
C ASN A 3 8.77 -101.70 17.01
N LYS A 4 8.97 -100.43 17.22
CA LYS A 4 8.00 -99.35 16.72
C LYS A 4 8.77 -98.40 15.89
N LYS A 5 8.34 -98.33 14.60
CA LYS A 5 8.78 -97.38 13.62
C LYS A 5 8.30 -95.95 13.99
N PRO A 6 9.04 -94.90 13.67
CA PRO A 6 8.57 -93.55 13.87
C PRO A 6 7.63 -93.11 12.71
N HIS A 7 6.47 -92.46 13.02
CA HIS A 7 5.59 -91.81 12.13
C HIS A 7 6.21 -90.52 11.65
N ASN A 8 6.36 -90.37 10.31
CA ASN A 8 6.66 -89.14 9.65
C ASN A 8 5.35 -88.31 9.56
N THR A 9 5.31 -87.13 10.20
CA THR A 9 4.29 -86.10 9.98
C THR A 9 4.79 -85.16 8.90
N PRO A 10 3.94 -84.80 7.90
CA PRO A 10 4.33 -83.85 6.86
C PRO A 10 4.40 -82.43 7.46
N THR A 11 5.51 -81.77 7.23
CA THR A 11 5.71 -80.36 7.53
C THR A 11 4.90 -79.56 6.54
N GLU A 12 3.83 -78.87 6.97
CA GLU A 12 3.14 -77.86 6.19
C GLU A 12 4.08 -76.66 5.92
N ALA A 13 4.21 -76.29 4.66
CA ALA A 13 4.91 -75.10 4.22
C ALA A 13 4.20 -73.84 4.74
N PRO A 14 4.91 -72.78 5.14
CA PRO A 14 4.26 -71.54 5.61
C PRO A 14 3.49 -70.88 4.45
N ALA A 15 2.24 -70.56 4.71
CA ALA A 15 1.38 -69.82 3.79
C ALA A 15 2.00 -68.48 3.41
N GLU A 16 2.24 -68.26 2.16
CA GLU A 16 2.64 -66.97 1.60
C GLU A 16 1.56 -65.90 1.91
N THR A 17 1.86 -64.98 2.80
CA THR A 17 1.00 -63.84 3.07
C THR A 17 1.08 -62.86 1.87
N HIS A 18 0.11 -62.95 0.98
CA HIS A 18 -0.09 -61.93 -0.06
C HIS A 18 -0.42 -60.59 0.57
N THR A 19 0.59 -59.73 0.71
CA THR A 19 0.40 -58.32 1.05
C THR A 19 -0.19 -57.64 -0.18
N PRO A 20 -1.43 -57.05 -0.12
CA PRO A 20 -2.01 -56.40 -1.27
C PRO A 20 -1.13 -55.19 -1.69
N PRO A 21 -1.00 -54.94 -3.01
CA PRO A 21 -0.17 -53.83 -3.49
C PRO A 21 -0.64 -52.51 -2.88
N ARG A 22 0.27 -51.80 -2.24
CA ARG A 22 0.02 -50.46 -1.69
C ARG A 22 -0.46 -49.56 -2.84
N ARG A 23 -1.73 -49.10 -2.76
CA ARG A 23 -2.23 -48.10 -3.71
C ARG A 23 -1.29 -46.91 -3.71
N PRO A 24 -0.88 -46.38 -4.87
CA PRO A 24 -0.01 -45.20 -4.93
C PRO A 24 -0.69 -44.07 -4.15
N ARG A 25 0.01 -43.50 -3.19
CA ARG A 25 -0.48 -42.32 -2.45
C ARG A 25 -0.69 -41.23 -3.49
N ARG A 26 -1.95 -40.84 -3.73
CA ARG A 26 -2.26 -39.63 -4.50
C ARG A 26 -1.59 -38.46 -3.83
N ARG A 27 -0.60 -37.85 -4.49
CA ARG A 27 -0.05 -36.57 -4.04
C ARG A 27 -1.16 -35.54 -4.17
N ARG A 28 -1.56 -34.91 -3.06
CA ARG A 28 -2.44 -33.75 -3.12
C ARG A 28 -1.65 -32.60 -3.75
N VAL A 29 -2.25 -31.94 -4.72
CA VAL A 29 -1.75 -30.68 -5.25
C VAL A 29 -2.20 -29.59 -4.27
N PHE A 30 -1.26 -28.76 -3.82
CA PHE A 30 -1.53 -27.57 -3.02
C PHE A 30 -1.34 -26.38 -3.95
N ASP A 31 -2.45 -25.75 -4.31
CA ASP A 31 -2.48 -24.56 -5.14
C ASP A 31 -2.84 -23.33 -4.28
N GLN A 32 -2.62 -22.12 -4.81
CA GLN A 32 -3.06 -20.89 -4.14
C GLN A 32 -4.59 -20.85 -4.02
N SER A 33 -5.10 -20.14 -3.01
CA SER A 33 -6.55 -20.00 -2.85
C SER A 33 -7.13 -19.14 -3.97
N GLU A 34 -8.40 -19.40 -4.35
CA GLU A 34 -9.08 -18.69 -5.45
C GLU A 34 -9.06 -17.16 -5.29
N LYS A 35 -9.20 -16.64 -4.06
CA LYS A 35 -9.14 -15.21 -3.77
C LYS A 35 -7.79 -14.57 -4.08
N MET A 36 -6.70 -15.35 -4.13
CA MET A 36 -5.39 -14.84 -4.52
C MET A 36 -5.30 -14.51 -6.01
N LYS A 37 -6.15 -15.08 -6.84
CA LYS A 37 -6.19 -14.81 -8.29
C LYS A 37 -6.60 -13.37 -8.61
N ASN A 38 -7.29 -12.70 -7.68
CA ASN A 38 -7.76 -11.32 -7.82
C ASN A 38 -6.82 -10.31 -7.13
N VAL A 39 -5.66 -10.75 -6.65
CA VAL A 39 -4.67 -9.89 -6.01
C VAL A 39 -3.63 -9.49 -7.04
N LEU A 40 -3.79 -8.28 -7.58
CA LEU A 40 -2.77 -7.63 -8.40
C LEU A 40 -1.82 -6.90 -7.44
N TYR A 41 -0.56 -7.30 -7.40
CA TYR A 41 0.47 -6.63 -6.60
C TYR A 41 1.80 -6.70 -7.33
N GLU A 42 2.11 -5.66 -8.08
CA GLU A 42 3.22 -5.57 -9.05
C GLU A 42 4.64 -5.60 -8.44
N ILE A 43 4.76 -5.80 -7.14
CA ILE A 43 6.06 -6.12 -6.52
C ILE A 43 6.53 -7.54 -6.92
N ARG A 44 5.62 -8.37 -7.43
CA ARG A 44 5.88 -9.72 -7.96
C ARG A 44 5.20 -9.86 -9.31
N GLY A 45 5.95 -10.18 -10.32
CA GLY A 45 5.45 -10.35 -11.67
C GLY A 45 6.61 -10.42 -12.65
N PRO A 46 6.35 -10.61 -13.94
CA PRO A 46 7.41 -10.82 -14.95
C PRO A 46 8.47 -9.72 -14.95
N VAL A 47 8.07 -8.46 -14.70
CA VAL A 47 8.99 -7.32 -14.66
C VAL A 47 9.91 -7.38 -13.44
N ALA A 48 9.36 -7.72 -12.26
CA ALA A 48 10.15 -7.84 -11.02
C ALA A 48 11.10 -9.04 -11.07
N GLU A 49 10.64 -10.18 -11.59
CA GLU A 49 11.45 -11.40 -11.79
C GLU A 49 12.61 -11.15 -12.77
N GLU A 50 12.34 -10.42 -13.86
CA GLU A 50 13.38 -10.06 -14.83
C GLU A 50 14.38 -9.06 -14.22
N ALA A 51 13.95 -8.12 -13.39
CA ALA A 51 14.84 -7.21 -12.69
C ALA A 51 15.79 -7.98 -11.76
N GLU A 52 15.28 -8.94 -10.98
CA GLU A 52 16.09 -9.80 -10.12
C GLU A 52 17.09 -10.63 -10.93
N ARG A 53 16.64 -11.22 -12.05
CA ARG A 53 17.52 -11.97 -12.95
C ARG A 53 18.67 -11.10 -13.49
N LEU A 54 18.36 -9.90 -13.96
CA LEU A 54 19.37 -8.97 -14.47
C LEU A 54 20.36 -8.54 -13.39
N GLU A 55 19.92 -8.34 -12.15
CA GLU A 55 20.82 -8.03 -11.02
C GLU A 55 21.74 -9.21 -10.69
N LEU A 56 21.25 -10.46 -10.72
CA LEU A 56 22.06 -11.66 -10.55
C LEU A 56 23.10 -11.81 -11.67
N ASP A 57 22.77 -11.38 -12.89
CA ASP A 57 23.70 -11.32 -14.01
C ASP A 57 24.72 -10.16 -13.93
N GLY A 58 24.66 -9.36 -12.85
CA GLY A 58 25.61 -8.26 -12.58
C GLY A 58 25.22 -6.90 -13.17
N HIS A 59 24.02 -6.74 -13.69
CA HIS A 59 23.53 -5.45 -14.17
C HIS A 59 23.08 -4.55 -13.01
N ARG A 60 23.41 -3.27 -13.11
CA ARG A 60 22.87 -2.24 -12.21
C ARG A 60 21.52 -1.76 -12.73
N ILE A 61 20.45 -1.98 -11.95
CA ILE A 61 19.10 -1.53 -12.26
C ILE A 61 18.81 -0.21 -11.53
N LEU A 62 18.33 0.78 -12.27
CA LEU A 62 17.78 2.00 -11.66
C LEU A 62 16.34 1.77 -11.26
N LYS A 63 16.10 1.63 -9.96
CA LYS A 63 14.78 1.27 -9.39
C LYS A 63 13.94 2.51 -9.15
N LEU A 64 13.06 2.84 -10.09
CA LEU A 64 12.05 3.91 -9.98
C LEU A 64 10.65 3.39 -9.66
N ASN A 65 10.57 2.13 -9.21
CA ASN A 65 9.32 1.41 -8.97
C ASN A 65 8.83 1.50 -7.51
N THR A 66 9.70 1.72 -6.53
CA THR A 66 9.33 1.63 -5.12
C THR A 66 9.64 2.93 -4.38
N GLY A 67 8.61 3.51 -3.76
CA GLY A 67 8.75 4.71 -2.91
C GLY A 67 9.43 4.39 -1.57
N ASN A 68 10.71 4.01 -1.62
CA ASN A 68 11.56 3.74 -0.46
C ASN A 68 12.67 4.81 -0.34
N PRO A 69 12.49 5.86 0.49
CA PRO A 69 13.45 6.95 0.58
C PRO A 69 14.87 6.53 0.98
N ALA A 70 14.99 5.51 1.84
CA ALA A 70 16.29 5.08 2.39
C ALA A 70 17.30 4.66 1.32
N VAL A 71 16.87 3.96 0.26
CA VAL A 71 17.77 3.48 -0.80
C VAL A 71 18.32 4.61 -1.68
N PHE A 72 17.72 5.80 -1.60
CA PHE A 72 18.12 7.00 -2.32
C PHE A 72 18.85 8.02 -1.42
N GLY A 73 19.36 7.59 -0.26
CA GLY A 73 20.14 8.44 0.65
C GLY A 73 19.29 9.47 1.42
N PHE A 74 18.02 9.18 1.66
CA PHE A 74 17.23 9.92 2.62
C PHE A 74 17.34 9.25 3.99
N GLU A 75 18.20 9.76 4.82
CA GLU A 75 18.47 9.21 6.14
C GLU A 75 17.28 9.38 7.09
N ALA A 76 17.14 8.42 8.01
CA ALA A 76 16.23 8.54 9.13
C ALA A 76 16.63 9.74 10.03
N PRO A 77 15.70 10.50 10.63
CA PRO A 77 16.04 11.50 11.60
C PRO A 77 16.80 10.90 12.79
N ASP A 78 17.99 11.44 13.12
CA ASP A 78 18.86 10.92 14.19
C ASP A 78 18.14 10.74 15.51
N VAL A 79 17.26 11.69 15.87
CA VAL A 79 16.47 11.61 17.11
C VAL A 79 15.58 10.37 17.18
N ILE A 80 15.06 9.90 16.05
CA ILE A 80 14.25 8.67 15.97
C ILE A 80 15.14 7.44 16.14
N VAL A 81 16.31 7.43 15.50
CA VAL A 81 17.28 6.33 15.61
C VAL A 81 17.79 6.19 17.04
N GLN A 82 18.18 7.30 17.68
CA GLN A 82 18.69 7.30 19.05
C GLN A 82 17.63 6.87 20.07
N ASP A 83 16.40 7.34 19.91
CA ASP A 83 15.29 6.96 20.80
C ASP A 83 14.98 5.46 20.69
N MET A 84 14.95 4.92 19.46
CA MET A 84 14.79 3.48 19.25
C MET A 84 15.89 2.67 19.91
N ILE A 85 17.17 3.07 19.77
CA ILE A 85 18.30 2.39 20.41
C ILE A 85 18.14 2.42 21.93
N ALA A 86 17.80 3.57 22.51
CA ALA A 86 17.56 3.72 23.94
C ALA A 86 16.39 2.88 24.47
N ALA A 87 15.35 2.68 23.63
CA ALA A 87 14.16 1.91 23.98
C ALA A 87 14.33 0.38 23.86
N LEU A 88 15.33 -0.10 23.09
CA LEU A 88 15.52 -1.53 22.86
C LEU A 88 15.57 -2.38 24.15
N PRO A 89 16.30 -2.01 25.24
CA PRO A 89 16.34 -2.79 26.47
C PRO A 89 14.99 -2.95 27.17
N PHE A 90 14.04 -2.06 26.87
CA PHE A 90 12.69 -2.04 27.46
C PHE A 90 11.61 -2.59 26.53
N SER A 91 12.01 -3.02 25.33
CA SER A 91 11.09 -3.42 24.25
C SER A 91 10.98 -4.93 24.06
N GLN A 92 11.55 -5.73 24.95
CA GLN A 92 11.61 -7.20 24.82
C GLN A 92 10.28 -7.92 25.16
N GLY A 93 9.40 -7.25 25.93
CA GLY A 93 8.09 -7.79 26.29
C GLY A 93 6.97 -7.35 25.33
N TYR A 94 5.85 -8.06 25.37
CA TYR A 94 4.64 -7.63 24.65
C TYR A 94 4.08 -6.33 25.24
N SER A 95 3.57 -5.48 24.38
CA SER A 95 2.74 -4.33 24.77
C SER A 95 1.25 -4.68 24.79
N THR A 96 0.40 -3.73 25.15
CA THR A 96 -1.06 -3.87 24.93
C THR A 96 -1.36 -4.00 23.43
N SER A 97 -2.45 -4.69 23.11
CA SER A 97 -2.82 -4.99 21.71
C SER A 97 -3.00 -3.74 20.83
N LYS A 98 -3.54 -2.66 21.39
CA LYS A 98 -3.67 -1.36 20.69
C LYS A 98 -2.35 -0.59 20.60
N GLY A 99 -1.30 -0.99 21.34
CA GLY A 99 0.00 -0.32 21.39
C GLY A 99 0.24 0.45 22.69
N ILE A 100 1.51 0.87 22.91
CA ILE A 100 1.94 1.55 24.11
C ILE A 100 1.24 2.90 24.30
N ILE A 101 0.92 3.24 25.55
CA ILE A 101 0.20 4.48 25.88
C ILE A 101 0.93 5.75 25.41
N PRO A 102 2.26 5.89 25.60
CA PRO A 102 2.97 7.10 25.17
C PRO A 102 2.82 7.36 23.66
N ALA A 103 2.96 6.32 22.83
CA ALA A 103 2.82 6.47 21.38
C ALA A 103 1.38 6.82 20.98
N ARG A 104 0.36 6.15 21.57
CA ARG A 104 -1.05 6.47 21.29
C ARG A 104 -1.40 7.90 21.75
N ARG A 105 -0.87 8.36 22.88
CA ARG A 105 -1.05 9.74 23.35
C ARG A 105 -0.39 10.74 22.39
N ALA A 106 0.82 10.46 21.88
CA ALA A 106 1.45 11.29 20.88
C ALA A 106 0.61 11.42 19.60
N VAL A 107 -0.06 10.32 19.17
CA VAL A 107 -1.02 10.36 18.06
C VAL A 107 -2.20 11.27 18.39
N VAL A 108 -2.81 11.17 19.58
CA VAL A 108 -3.90 12.07 19.99
C VAL A 108 -3.46 13.53 19.90
N THR A 109 -2.33 13.87 20.54
CA THR A 109 -1.78 15.25 20.55
C THR A 109 -1.51 15.78 19.13
N ARG A 110 -1.06 14.91 18.21
CA ARG A 110 -0.84 15.28 16.80
C ARG A 110 -2.13 15.76 16.11
N TYR A 111 -3.25 15.10 16.36
CA TYR A 111 -4.51 15.43 15.70
C TYR A 111 -5.30 16.53 16.43
N GLU A 112 -5.08 16.73 17.73
CA GLU A 112 -5.71 17.81 18.51
C GLU A 112 -5.41 19.22 17.99
N VAL A 113 -4.26 19.39 17.29
CA VAL A 113 -3.86 20.68 16.72
C VAL A 113 -4.43 20.92 15.32
N ILE A 114 -5.09 19.94 14.72
CA ILE A 114 -5.71 20.09 13.39
C ILE A 114 -7.08 20.74 13.54
N PRO A 115 -7.32 21.91 12.92
CA PRO A 115 -8.61 22.59 13.02
C PRO A 115 -9.77 21.72 12.55
N GLY A 116 -10.82 21.61 13.36
CA GLY A 116 -12.02 20.86 13.02
C GLY A 116 -11.91 19.34 13.16
N PHE A 117 -10.73 18.79 13.47
CA PHE A 117 -10.59 17.36 13.65
C PHE A 117 -11.45 16.87 14.83
N PRO A 118 -12.28 15.81 14.66
CA PRO A 118 -13.17 15.35 15.72
C PRO A 118 -12.41 14.87 16.95
N LYS A 119 -12.94 15.13 18.14
CA LYS A 119 -12.34 14.63 19.37
C LYS A 119 -12.42 13.10 19.45
N PHE A 120 -11.33 12.50 19.89
CA PHE A 120 -11.21 11.07 20.12
C PHE A 120 -10.29 10.82 21.32
N SER A 121 -10.23 9.59 21.78
CA SER A 121 -9.44 9.20 22.95
C SER A 121 -8.28 8.27 22.54
N ILE A 122 -7.37 8.01 23.47
CA ILE A 122 -6.32 7.01 23.26
C ILE A 122 -6.88 5.60 22.97
N ASN A 123 -8.14 5.32 23.35
CA ASN A 123 -8.79 4.02 23.10
C ASN A 123 -9.23 3.86 21.64
N ASP A 124 -9.32 4.98 20.91
CA ASP A 124 -9.67 5.04 19.50
C ASP A 124 -8.43 4.94 18.58
N VAL A 125 -7.24 4.79 19.16
CA VAL A 125 -5.97 4.68 18.44
C VAL A 125 -5.47 3.24 18.46
N TYR A 126 -5.14 2.71 17.28
CA TYR A 126 -4.49 1.41 17.11
C TYR A 126 -3.16 1.61 16.43
N LEU A 127 -2.10 1.06 17.02
CA LEU A 127 -0.78 1.01 16.40
C LEU A 127 -0.62 -0.30 15.62
N GLY A 128 0.06 -0.24 14.47
CA GLY A 128 0.26 -1.39 13.60
C GLY A 128 1.68 -1.49 13.05
N ASN A 129 2.00 -2.66 12.52
CA ASN A 129 3.25 -2.92 11.79
C ASN A 129 3.22 -2.22 10.41
N GLY A 130 3.13 -0.90 10.45
CA GLY A 130 2.82 -0.03 9.32
C GLY A 130 1.32 0.03 9.02
N VAL A 131 0.94 0.96 8.15
CA VAL A 131 -0.45 1.14 7.70
C VAL A 131 -1.00 -0.12 7.02
N SER A 132 -0.14 -0.88 6.35
CA SER A 132 -0.55 -2.09 5.62
C SER A 132 -1.23 -3.15 6.50
N GLU A 133 -0.73 -3.37 7.73
CA GLU A 133 -1.39 -4.28 8.68
C GLU A 133 -2.76 -3.74 9.10
N LEU A 134 -2.85 -2.44 9.36
CA LEU A 134 -4.10 -1.81 9.81
C LEU A 134 -5.18 -1.83 8.73
N ILE A 135 -4.82 -1.61 7.46
CA ILE A 135 -5.72 -1.78 6.32
C ILE A 135 -6.28 -3.21 6.29
N THR A 136 -5.41 -4.22 6.39
CA THR A 136 -5.83 -5.62 6.42
C THR A 136 -6.73 -5.92 7.61
N MET A 137 -6.44 -5.40 8.79
CA MET A 137 -7.29 -5.58 9.98
C MET A 137 -8.68 -4.95 9.79
N VAL A 138 -8.73 -3.72 9.24
CA VAL A 138 -10.00 -3.02 9.01
C VAL A 138 -10.86 -3.76 8.00
N THR A 139 -10.29 -4.17 6.87
CA THR A 139 -11.06 -4.90 5.85
C THR A 139 -11.54 -6.26 6.34
N GLN A 140 -10.73 -7.00 7.11
CA GLN A 140 -11.14 -8.27 7.72
C GLN A 140 -12.24 -8.11 8.78
N ALA A 141 -12.23 -7.03 9.55
CA ALA A 141 -13.26 -6.79 10.56
C ALA A 141 -14.57 -6.26 9.97
N LEU A 142 -14.51 -5.59 8.82
CA LEU A 142 -15.64 -4.87 8.22
C LEU A 142 -16.43 -5.72 7.21
N LEU A 143 -15.74 -6.52 6.38
CA LEU A 143 -16.31 -7.06 5.15
C LEU A 143 -16.73 -8.52 5.29
N ASN A 144 -17.93 -8.80 4.78
CA ASN A 144 -18.41 -10.13 4.45
C ASN A 144 -18.28 -10.38 2.93
N ASP A 145 -18.51 -11.62 2.52
CA ASP A 145 -18.46 -12.00 1.11
C ASP A 145 -19.47 -11.16 0.28
N GLY A 146 -18.94 -10.46 -0.71
CA GLY A 146 -19.70 -9.63 -1.62
C GLY A 146 -20.04 -8.23 -1.12
N ASP A 147 -19.62 -7.82 0.08
CA ASP A 147 -19.65 -6.41 0.49
C ASP A 147 -18.71 -5.60 -0.41
N GLU A 148 -19.10 -4.38 -0.77
CA GLU A 148 -18.38 -3.55 -1.71
C GLU A 148 -17.66 -2.39 -1.01
N VAL A 149 -16.47 -2.05 -1.53
CA VAL A 149 -15.70 -0.88 -1.09
C VAL A 149 -15.33 -0.06 -2.31
N LEU A 150 -15.68 1.23 -2.31
CA LEU A 150 -15.23 2.18 -3.33
C LEU A 150 -13.76 2.51 -3.11
N ILE A 151 -12.95 2.33 -4.16
CA ILE A 151 -11.50 2.55 -4.15
C ILE A 151 -11.15 3.44 -5.35
N PRO A 152 -10.21 4.42 -5.23
CA PRO A 152 -9.83 5.23 -6.38
C PRO A 152 -9.18 4.38 -7.50
N ALA A 153 -9.30 4.82 -8.74
CA ALA A 153 -8.47 4.37 -9.84
C ALA A 153 -7.84 5.63 -10.50
N PRO A 154 -6.49 5.73 -10.48
CA PRO A 154 -5.54 4.74 -9.95
C PRO A 154 -5.47 4.72 -8.43
N ASP A 155 -5.14 3.55 -7.84
CA ASP A 155 -5.03 3.34 -6.40
C ASP A 155 -3.63 2.84 -5.95
N TYR A 156 -3.45 2.77 -4.65
CA TYR A 156 -2.40 1.94 -4.06
C TYR A 156 -2.91 0.50 -3.97
N PRO A 157 -2.34 -0.47 -4.74
CA PRO A 157 -2.94 -1.80 -4.96
C PRO A 157 -3.20 -2.62 -3.70
N LEU A 158 -2.60 -2.26 -2.57
CA LEU A 158 -2.87 -2.91 -1.29
C LEU A 158 -4.34 -2.79 -0.87
N TRP A 159 -5.01 -1.66 -1.18
CA TRP A 159 -6.42 -1.48 -0.85
C TRP A 159 -7.30 -2.49 -1.58
N THR A 160 -7.10 -2.61 -2.89
CA THR A 160 -7.78 -3.62 -3.73
C THR A 160 -7.49 -5.04 -3.25
N ALA A 161 -6.22 -5.34 -2.96
CA ALA A 161 -5.80 -6.64 -2.46
C ALA A 161 -6.43 -6.97 -1.09
N ALA A 162 -6.42 -6.03 -0.14
CA ALA A 162 -6.95 -6.24 1.20
C ALA A 162 -8.47 -6.48 1.18
N VAL A 163 -9.21 -5.72 0.37
CA VAL A 163 -10.66 -5.90 0.18
C VAL A 163 -10.95 -7.27 -0.42
N SER A 164 -10.26 -7.67 -1.49
CA SER A 164 -10.43 -8.97 -2.13
C SER A 164 -10.10 -10.14 -1.21
N LEU A 165 -9.01 -10.03 -0.44
CA LEU A 165 -8.59 -11.07 0.52
C LEU A 165 -9.56 -11.21 1.70
N ALA A 166 -10.24 -10.12 2.07
CA ALA A 166 -11.28 -10.14 3.09
C ALA A 166 -12.63 -10.70 2.60
N GLY A 167 -12.75 -11.06 1.31
CA GLY A 167 -14.00 -11.54 0.70
C GLY A 167 -14.87 -10.44 0.11
N GLY A 168 -14.48 -9.17 0.27
CA GLY A 168 -15.16 -8.04 -0.33
C GLY A 168 -14.87 -7.88 -1.82
N LYS A 169 -15.61 -6.99 -2.45
CA LYS A 169 -15.46 -6.62 -3.86
C LYS A 169 -14.94 -5.19 -3.96
N PRO A 170 -13.73 -4.97 -4.48
CA PRO A 170 -13.26 -3.63 -4.79
C PRO A 170 -14.05 -3.07 -5.98
N VAL A 171 -14.55 -1.85 -5.84
CA VAL A 171 -15.27 -1.10 -6.89
C VAL A 171 -14.51 0.18 -7.14
N HIS A 172 -13.83 0.27 -8.28
CA HIS A 172 -12.96 1.40 -8.58
C HIS A 172 -13.74 2.58 -9.13
N TYR A 173 -13.60 3.76 -8.51
CA TYR A 173 -14.06 5.03 -9.07
C TYR A 173 -12.90 5.75 -9.75
N ILE A 174 -13.20 6.49 -10.81
CA ILE A 174 -12.20 7.18 -11.62
C ILE A 174 -11.75 8.46 -10.92
N CYS A 175 -10.43 8.67 -10.86
CA CYS A 175 -9.83 9.97 -10.66
C CYS A 175 -9.49 10.55 -12.03
N ASP A 176 -10.06 11.69 -12.36
CA ASP A 176 -9.96 12.28 -13.71
C ASP A 176 -8.66 13.07 -13.88
N GLU A 177 -7.80 12.61 -14.81
CA GLU A 177 -6.55 13.29 -15.12
C GLU A 177 -6.78 14.72 -15.61
N ALA A 178 -7.81 14.93 -16.45
CA ALA A 178 -8.13 16.25 -16.98
C ALA A 178 -8.60 17.24 -15.89
N ALA A 179 -9.03 16.72 -14.75
CA ALA A 179 -9.39 17.47 -13.54
C ALA A 179 -8.30 17.39 -12.44
N ASP A 180 -7.02 17.36 -12.81
CA ASP A 180 -5.90 17.26 -11.86
C ASP A 180 -5.98 16.02 -10.96
N TRP A 181 -6.46 14.89 -11.48
CA TRP A 181 -6.65 13.63 -10.75
C TRP A 181 -7.66 13.70 -9.60
N ASN A 182 -8.59 14.66 -9.63
CA ASN A 182 -9.68 14.68 -8.68
C ASN A 182 -10.64 13.51 -8.91
N PRO A 183 -11.24 12.95 -7.83
CA PRO A 183 -12.29 11.95 -7.96
C PRO A 183 -13.49 12.45 -8.78
N ASP A 184 -13.96 11.62 -9.71
CA ASP A 184 -15.21 11.89 -10.43
C ASP A 184 -16.40 11.52 -9.53
N ILE A 185 -17.06 12.55 -8.99
CA ILE A 185 -18.19 12.38 -8.05
C ILE A 185 -19.39 11.74 -8.73
N ALA A 186 -19.59 11.96 -10.03
CA ALA A 186 -20.69 11.34 -10.76
C ALA A 186 -20.44 9.84 -10.94
N ASP A 187 -19.24 9.47 -11.30
CA ASP A 187 -18.82 8.07 -11.40
C ASP A 187 -18.88 7.35 -10.03
N MET A 188 -18.42 8.02 -8.95
CA MET A 188 -18.55 7.48 -7.59
C MET A 188 -20.01 7.17 -7.23
N ARG A 189 -20.92 8.14 -7.46
CA ARG A 189 -22.36 7.97 -7.17
C ARG A 189 -22.98 6.84 -7.98
N ALA A 190 -22.62 6.70 -9.25
CA ALA A 190 -23.14 5.65 -10.12
C ALA A 190 -22.71 4.24 -9.69
N LYS A 191 -21.63 4.13 -8.92
CA LYS A 191 -21.05 2.86 -8.46
C LYS A 191 -21.50 2.46 -7.04
N ILE A 192 -22.18 3.32 -6.31
CA ILE A 192 -22.72 2.99 -4.98
C ILE A 192 -23.92 2.05 -5.12
N THR A 193 -23.92 0.99 -4.35
CA THR A 193 -25.01 0.02 -4.22
C THR A 193 -25.39 -0.21 -2.76
N GLU A 194 -26.44 -0.98 -2.50
CA GLU A 194 -26.80 -1.40 -1.13
C GLU A 194 -25.73 -2.25 -0.43
N ARG A 195 -24.77 -2.80 -1.21
CA ARG A 195 -23.64 -3.59 -0.68
C ARG A 195 -22.43 -2.72 -0.35
N THR A 196 -22.42 -1.47 -0.76
CA THR A 196 -21.29 -0.57 -0.50
C THR A 196 -21.20 -0.27 0.99
N LYS A 197 -20.05 -0.54 1.60
CA LYS A 197 -19.79 -0.35 3.04
C LYS A 197 -18.90 0.86 3.31
N ALA A 198 -17.96 1.13 2.42
CA ALA A 198 -16.94 2.14 2.68
C ALA A 198 -16.45 2.81 1.40
N ILE A 199 -15.87 4.00 1.59
CA ILE A 199 -15.12 4.74 0.57
C ILE A 199 -13.68 4.88 1.04
N VAL A 200 -12.72 4.46 0.22
CA VAL A 200 -11.29 4.72 0.43
C VAL A 200 -10.91 6.04 -0.22
N VAL A 201 -10.25 6.91 0.53
CA VAL A 201 -9.69 8.18 0.04
C VAL A 201 -8.19 8.19 0.34
N ILE A 202 -7.37 8.25 -0.70
CA ILE A 202 -5.90 8.31 -0.59
C ILE A 202 -5.48 9.75 -0.90
N ASN A 203 -5.09 10.51 0.12
CA ASN A 203 -4.80 11.93 -0.03
C ASN A 203 -3.63 12.38 0.87
N PRO A 204 -2.50 12.82 0.31
CA PRO A 204 -2.11 12.84 -1.11
C PRO A 204 -2.10 11.47 -1.77
N ASN A 205 -2.43 11.42 -3.06
CA ASN A 205 -2.63 10.16 -3.77
C ASN A 205 -1.31 9.49 -4.20
N ASN A 206 -1.27 8.18 -4.10
CA ASN A 206 -0.33 7.29 -4.77
C ASN A 206 -1.13 6.50 -5.81
N PRO A 207 -0.86 6.62 -7.14
CA PRO A 207 0.42 7.03 -7.74
C PRO A 207 0.47 8.47 -8.28
N THR A 208 -0.59 9.25 -8.27
CA THR A 208 -0.69 10.50 -9.06
C THR A 208 -0.01 11.72 -8.42
N GLY A 209 0.19 11.71 -7.10
CA GLY A 209 0.64 12.88 -6.36
C GLY A 209 -0.42 13.98 -6.21
N ALA A 210 -1.68 13.71 -6.54
CA ALA A 210 -2.78 14.63 -6.35
C ALA A 210 -3.00 14.96 -4.87
N VAL A 211 -3.42 16.20 -4.61
CA VAL A 211 -3.87 16.67 -3.29
C VAL A 211 -5.25 17.25 -3.46
N TYR A 212 -6.23 16.64 -2.81
CA TYR A 212 -7.63 17.04 -2.97
C TYR A 212 -7.97 18.29 -2.17
N SER A 213 -8.73 19.19 -2.81
CA SER A 213 -9.21 20.41 -2.16
C SER A 213 -10.25 20.12 -1.08
N PRO A 214 -10.44 21.03 -0.09
CA PRO A 214 -11.51 20.90 0.88
C PRO A 214 -12.91 20.77 0.23
N GLU A 215 -13.13 21.43 -0.91
CA GLU A 215 -14.37 21.41 -1.66
C GLU A 215 -14.62 20.02 -2.26
N MET A 216 -13.60 19.38 -2.82
CA MET A 216 -13.68 18.00 -3.30
C MET A 216 -13.96 17.03 -2.17
N LEU A 217 -13.23 17.15 -1.06
CA LEU A 217 -13.42 16.29 0.10
C LEU A 217 -14.82 16.44 0.71
N LYS A 218 -15.39 17.65 0.74
CA LYS A 218 -16.79 17.87 1.18
C LYS A 218 -17.79 17.12 0.32
N GLN A 219 -17.61 17.07 -1.01
CA GLN A 219 -18.50 16.31 -1.88
C GLN A 219 -18.45 14.79 -1.57
N ILE A 220 -17.27 14.27 -1.28
CA ILE A 220 -17.13 12.87 -0.86
C ILE A 220 -17.80 12.64 0.51
N VAL A 221 -17.63 13.55 1.46
CA VAL A 221 -18.28 13.48 2.78
C VAL A 221 -19.81 13.53 2.65
N GLU A 222 -20.36 14.41 1.82
CA GLU A 222 -21.81 14.48 1.59
C GLU A 222 -22.32 13.15 1.01
N MET A 223 -21.65 12.59 0.03
CA MET A 223 -22.00 11.30 -0.55
C MET A 223 -21.93 10.17 0.49
N ALA A 224 -20.88 10.13 1.30
CA ALA A 224 -20.76 9.16 2.38
C ALA A 224 -21.91 9.31 3.40
N ARG A 225 -22.33 10.54 3.70
CA ARG A 225 -23.45 10.84 4.60
C ARG A 225 -24.79 10.40 4.03
N GLU A 226 -25.05 10.69 2.75
CA GLU A 226 -26.27 10.30 2.05
C GLU A 226 -26.49 8.77 2.06
N HIS A 227 -25.40 8.01 1.94
CA HIS A 227 -25.44 6.55 1.83
C HIS A 227 -25.02 5.80 3.10
N GLY A 228 -24.69 6.51 4.19
CA GLY A 228 -24.28 5.90 5.45
C GLY A 228 -22.96 5.11 5.37
N LEU A 229 -22.01 5.58 4.56
CA LEU A 229 -20.75 4.86 4.28
C LEU A 229 -19.65 5.24 5.28
N LEU A 230 -18.81 4.26 5.63
CA LEU A 230 -17.57 4.47 6.37
C LEU A 230 -16.52 5.13 5.48
N ILE A 231 -15.80 6.13 5.99
CA ILE A 231 -14.67 6.74 5.29
C ILE A 231 -13.36 6.11 5.78
N LEU A 232 -12.58 5.58 4.84
CA LEU A 232 -11.24 5.04 5.07
C LEU A 232 -10.22 5.99 4.44
N ALA A 233 -9.59 6.83 5.26
CA ALA A 233 -8.69 7.90 4.84
C ALA A 233 -7.23 7.49 4.98
N ASP A 234 -6.56 7.21 3.86
CA ASP A 234 -5.11 6.97 3.81
C ASP A 234 -4.37 8.30 3.64
N GLU A 235 -3.82 8.80 4.74
CA GLU A 235 -3.15 10.10 4.82
C GLU A 235 -1.65 9.95 5.05
N ILE A 236 -1.03 8.83 4.60
CA ILE A 236 0.39 8.53 4.83
C ILE A 236 1.34 9.59 4.26
N TYR A 237 0.90 10.39 3.29
CA TYR A 237 1.67 11.45 2.65
C TYR A 237 1.27 12.86 3.09
N ASP A 238 0.47 13.03 4.11
CA ASP A 238 -0.15 14.30 4.55
C ASP A 238 0.80 15.49 4.72
N ARG A 239 2.09 15.25 4.95
CA ARG A 239 3.14 16.27 5.10
C ARG A 239 4.15 16.33 3.95
N ILE A 240 3.96 15.52 2.93
CA ILE A 240 4.77 15.56 1.72
C ILE A 240 3.98 16.34 0.67
N LEU A 241 4.11 17.64 0.73
CA LEU A 241 3.35 18.62 -0.06
C LEU A 241 4.34 19.57 -0.73
N TYR A 242 4.01 20.00 -1.92
CA TYR A 242 4.85 20.88 -2.74
C TYR A 242 4.13 22.17 -3.07
N ASP A 243 4.92 23.21 -3.32
CA ASP A 243 4.43 24.54 -3.66
C ASP A 243 3.43 25.05 -2.59
N ASP A 244 2.27 25.54 -2.99
CA ASP A 244 1.22 26.08 -2.11
C ASP A 244 0.19 25.02 -1.71
N ALA A 245 0.44 23.73 -1.99
CA ALA A 245 -0.52 22.67 -1.66
C ALA A 245 -0.67 22.54 -0.13
N THR A 246 -1.90 22.41 0.30
CA THR A 246 -2.25 22.20 1.71
C THR A 246 -3.09 20.93 1.84
N HIS A 247 -2.77 20.14 2.86
CA HIS A 247 -3.54 18.93 3.18
C HIS A 247 -4.67 19.26 4.16
N THR A 248 -5.86 18.80 3.84
CA THR A 248 -7.00 18.78 4.74
C THR A 248 -7.33 17.33 5.08
N SER A 249 -7.32 16.97 6.37
CA SER A 249 -7.81 15.65 6.77
C SER A 249 -9.31 15.58 6.54
N ILE A 250 -9.78 14.56 5.83
CA ILE A 250 -11.20 14.39 5.53
C ILE A 250 -12.04 14.23 6.79
N ALA A 251 -11.47 13.64 7.85
CA ALA A 251 -12.13 13.50 9.14
C ALA A 251 -12.54 14.85 9.75
N SER A 252 -11.78 15.93 9.48
CA SER A 252 -12.12 17.28 9.95
C SER A 252 -13.38 17.87 9.31
N LEU A 253 -13.80 17.31 8.19
CA LEU A 253 -15.00 17.69 7.44
C LEU A 253 -16.20 16.76 7.72
N ALA A 254 -15.96 15.64 8.43
CA ALA A 254 -16.93 14.59 8.68
C ALA A 254 -17.11 14.26 10.18
N PRO A 255 -17.40 15.25 11.06
CA PRO A 255 -17.47 15.00 12.51
C PRO A 255 -18.66 14.11 12.91
N ASP A 256 -19.63 13.98 12.04
CA ASP A 256 -20.87 13.20 12.19
C ASP A 256 -20.83 11.82 11.53
N LEU A 257 -19.74 11.47 10.85
CA LEU A 257 -19.54 10.18 10.22
C LEU A 257 -18.44 9.38 10.92
N LEU A 258 -18.57 8.05 10.92
CA LEU A 258 -17.44 7.20 11.29
C LEU A 258 -16.36 7.31 10.23
N CYS A 259 -15.17 7.75 10.65
CA CYS A 259 -14.01 7.86 9.78
C CYS A 259 -12.82 7.15 10.43
N ILE A 260 -12.05 6.43 9.63
CA ILE A 260 -10.78 5.82 10.05
C ILE A 260 -9.66 6.49 9.27
N THR A 261 -8.80 7.21 9.98
CA THR A 261 -7.63 7.88 9.38
C THR A 261 -6.38 7.04 9.62
N PHE A 262 -5.68 6.67 8.55
CA PHE A 262 -4.43 5.91 8.58
C PHE A 262 -3.24 6.83 8.33
N ASN A 263 -2.17 6.66 9.12
CA ASN A 263 -0.92 7.36 8.92
C ASN A 263 0.24 6.58 9.58
N GLY A 264 1.49 7.03 9.40
CA GLY A 264 2.64 6.31 9.93
C GLY A 264 3.97 7.00 9.68
N LEU A 265 5.04 6.33 10.08
CA LEU A 265 6.39 6.88 10.00
C LEU A 265 7.08 6.60 8.65
N SER A 266 6.51 5.74 7.81
CA SER A 266 7.17 5.19 6.62
C SER A 266 7.64 6.26 5.63
N LYS A 267 6.86 7.31 5.42
CA LYS A 267 7.08 8.29 4.34
C LYS A 267 7.60 9.62 4.88
N THR A 268 6.80 10.32 5.65
CA THR A 268 7.17 11.61 6.24
C THR A 268 8.48 11.54 7.04
N TYR A 269 8.71 10.44 7.76
CA TYR A 269 9.90 10.28 8.62
C TYR A 269 10.97 9.38 8.00
N ARG A 270 10.76 8.87 6.78
CA ARG A 270 11.74 8.08 5.99
C ARG A 270 12.20 6.78 6.66
N VAL A 271 11.39 6.22 7.54
CA VAL A 271 11.70 4.99 8.29
C VAL A 271 10.72 3.86 7.93
N ALA A 272 10.52 3.64 6.63
CA ALA A 272 9.59 2.62 6.13
C ALA A 272 9.90 1.20 6.66
N GLY A 273 11.17 0.89 6.87
CA GLY A 273 11.65 -0.39 7.42
C GLY A 273 11.34 -0.59 8.91
N TYR A 274 11.06 0.47 9.67
CA TYR A 274 10.71 0.35 11.10
C TYR A 274 9.32 -0.21 11.33
N ARG A 275 8.46 -0.18 10.31
CA ARG A 275 7.10 -0.72 10.36
C ARG A 275 6.26 -0.13 11.49
N ALA A 276 6.20 1.19 11.60
CA ALA A 276 5.37 1.91 12.57
C ALA A 276 4.27 2.71 11.87
N GLY A 277 3.03 2.40 12.19
CA GLY A 277 1.84 3.10 11.72
C GLY A 277 0.75 3.13 12.76
N TRP A 278 -0.26 3.93 12.52
CA TRP A 278 -1.44 4.02 13.37
C TRP A 278 -2.70 4.24 12.53
N MET A 279 -3.83 3.89 13.12
CA MET A 279 -5.14 4.33 12.67
C MET A 279 -5.90 4.98 13.84
N VAL A 280 -6.74 5.94 13.50
CA VAL A 280 -7.57 6.71 14.43
C VAL A 280 -9.02 6.59 14.01
N LEU A 281 -9.90 6.21 14.94
CA LEU A 281 -11.34 6.14 14.74
C LEU A 281 -11.98 7.43 15.26
N THR A 282 -12.69 8.15 14.40
CA THR A 282 -13.38 9.40 14.74
C THR A 282 -14.86 9.35 14.38
N GLY A 283 -15.65 10.28 14.91
CA GLY A 283 -17.11 10.33 14.71
C GLY A 283 -17.90 9.39 15.62
N PRO A 284 -19.23 9.26 15.38
CA PRO A 284 -20.13 8.41 16.17
C PRO A 284 -19.78 6.93 16.01
N LYS A 285 -19.76 6.19 17.13
CA LYS A 285 -19.34 4.78 17.17
C LYS A 285 -20.47 3.82 17.62
N ASP A 286 -21.61 4.36 18.05
CA ASP A 286 -22.70 3.56 18.63
C ASP A 286 -23.26 2.51 17.68
N HIS A 287 -23.29 2.82 16.38
CA HIS A 287 -23.75 1.93 15.32
C HIS A 287 -22.67 0.97 14.80
N ALA A 288 -21.42 1.07 15.29
CA ALA A 288 -20.27 0.30 14.82
C ALA A 288 -19.63 -0.57 15.92
N ARG A 289 -20.35 -0.85 17.02
CA ARG A 289 -19.79 -1.59 18.18
C ARG A 289 -19.22 -2.94 17.77
N GLY A 290 -19.95 -3.75 17.03
CA GLY A 290 -19.50 -5.08 16.60
C GLY A 290 -18.26 -5.00 15.71
N PHE A 291 -18.18 -4.00 14.83
CA PHE A 291 -16.97 -3.76 14.01
C PHE A 291 -15.75 -3.40 14.89
N ILE A 292 -15.93 -2.52 15.89
CA ILE A 292 -14.86 -2.11 16.81
C ILE A 292 -14.42 -3.29 17.69
N GLU A 293 -15.36 -4.12 18.16
CA GLU A 293 -15.05 -5.37 18.88
C GLU A 293 -14.25 -6.33 17.99
N GLY A 294 -14.59 -6.42 16.70
CA GLY A 294 -13.81 -7.17 15.70
C GLY A 294 -12.39 -6.66 15.55
N LEU A 295 -12.19 -5.34 15.49
CA LEU A 295 -10.86 -4.73 15.47
C LEU A 295 -10.06 -5.05 16.75
N ASP A 296 -10.69 -4.96 17.91
CA ASP A 296 -10.06 -5.28 19.19
C ASP A 296 -9.67 -6.76 19.27
N LEU A 297 -10.49 -7.65 18.72
CA LEU A 297 -10.20 -9.08 18.63
C LEU A 297 -9.00 -9.34 17.71
N LEU A 298 -8.97 -8.75 16.51
CA LEU A 298 -7.85 -8.90 15.57
C LEU A 298 -6.55 -8.33 16.15
N ALA A 299 -6.62 -7.16 16.78
CA ALA A 299 -5.47 -6.58 17.47
C ALA A 299 -4.93 -7.49 18.58
N SER A 300 -5.82 -8.15 19.33
CA SER A 300 -5.46 -9.08 20.42
C SER A 300 -4.93 -10.40 19.88
N THR A 301 -5.48 -10.91 18.79
CA THR A 301 -5.05 -12.17 18.15
C THR A 301 -3.60 -12.11 17.70
N ARG A 302 -3.15 -10.96 17.18
CA ARG A 302 -1.74 -10.74 16.81
C ARG A 302 -0.84 -10.35 17.97
N LEU A 303 -1.35 -10.25 19.20
CA LEU A 303 -0.73 -9.79 20.43
C LEU A 303 -0.46 -8.28 20.45
N CYS A 304 0.52 -7.78 19.72
CA CYS A 304 0.82 -6.34 19.59
C CYS A 304 1.63 -6.06 18.32
N ALA A 305 1.74 -4.79 17.94
CA ALA A 305 2.70 -4.34 16.93
C ALA A 305 4.14 -4.42 17.47
N ASN A 306 5.12 -4.30 16.57
CA ASN A 306 6.56 -4.26 16.89
C ASN A 306 6.86 -3.21 17.98
N VAL A 307 7.22 -3.67 19.17
CA VAL A 307 7.37 -2.79 20.35
C VAL A 307 8.49 -1.74 20.17
N PRO A 308 9.70 -2.09 19.71
CA PRO A 308 10.73 -1.07 19.44
C PRO A 308 10.24 0.07 18.55
N ALA A 309 9.52 -0.27 17.47
CA ALA A 309 9.03 0.73 16.53
C ALA A 309 7.93 1.64 17.10
N GLN A 310 7.17 1.16 18.09
CA GLN A 310 6.16 1.97 18.76
C GLN A 310 6.78 3.13 19.55
N HIS A 311 7.95 2.95 20.15
CA HIS A 311 8.67 3.99 20.86
C HIS A 311 9.05 5.15 19.93
N ALA A 312 9.46 4.85 18.70
CA ALA A 312 9.81 5.86 17.70
C ALA A 312 8.66 6.84 17.36
N ILE A 313 7.39 6.44 17.56
CA ILE A 313 6.24 7.28 17.22
C ILE A 313 6.22 8.57 18.06
N GLN A 314 6.48 8.46 19.36
CA GLN A 314 6.41 9.62 20.23
C GLN A 314 7.43 10.70 19.86
N VAL A 315 8.70 10.32 19.68
CA VAL A 315 9.77 11.26 19.33
C VAL A 315 9.59 11.79 17.89
N ALA A 316 9.11 10.96 16.97
CA ALA A 316 8.82 11.39 15.61
C ALA A 316 7.74 12.48 15.56
N LEU A 317 6.65 12.30 16.30
CA LEU A 317 5.53 13.24 16.30
C LEU A 317 5.82 14.52 17.09
N GLY A 318 6.55 14.42 18.20
CA GLY A 318 6.90 15.55 19.07
C GLY A 318 8.16 16.31 18.66
N GLY A 319 9.01 15.73 17.80
CA GLY A 319 10.28 16.30 17.39
C GLY A 319 10.19 17.27 16.21
N ARG A 320 11.38 17.72 15.75
CA ARG A 320 11.50 18.56 14.54
C ARG A 320 10.98 17.79 13.31
N GLN A 321 10.16 18.46 12.54
CA GLN A 321 9.59 17.92 11.31
C GLN A 321 10.50 18.23 10.11
N SER A 322 11.59 17.47 9.97
CA SER A 322 12.61 17.69 8.91
C SER A 322 12.10 17.45 7.49
N ILE A 323 10.89 16.90 7.32
CA ILE A 323 10.26 16.76 6.01
C ILE A 323 10.02 18.13 5.35
N TYR A 324 9.73 19.17 6.12
CA TYR A 324 9.50 20.51 5.58
C TYR A 324 10.76 21.13 4.95
N ASP A 325 11.94 20.74 5.41
CA ASP A 325 13.19 21.16 4.75
C ASP A 325 13.31 20.53 3.36
N LEU A 326 12.84 19.28 3.21
CA LEU A 326 12.90 18.52 1.97
C LEU A 326 11.84 18.94 0.94
N THR A 327 10.68 19.41 1.41
CA THR A 327 9.56 19.86 0.56
C THR A 327 9.49 21.39 0.41
N SER A 328 10.42 22.14 1.00
CA SER A 328 10.53 23.58 0.77
C SER A 328 10.83 23.91 -0.70
N ALA A 329 10.68 25.14 -1.13
CA ALA A 329 10.91 25.58 -2.51
C ALA A 329 12.30 25.18 -3.07
N HIS A 330 13.32 25.09 -2.20
CA HIS A 330 14.67 24.64 -2.57
C HIS A 330 15.02 23.27 -2.01
N GLY A 331 14.03 22.57 -1.46
CA GLY A 331 14.19 21.26 -0.86
C GLY A 331 14.53 20.19 -1.90
N ARG A 332 15.18 19.14 -1.43
CA ARG A 332 15.60 18.05 -2.31
C ARG A 332 14.42 17.38 -3.02
N LEU A 333 13.33 17.09 -2.29
CA LEU A 333 12.15 16.43 -2.88
C LEU A 333 11.45 17.33 -3.91
N THR A 334 11.34 18.63 -3.64
CA THR A 334 10.76 19.59 -4.58
C THR A 334 11.53 19.63 -5.90
N ARG A 335 12.85 19.76 -5.83
CA ARG A 335 13.71 19.77 -7.03
C ARG A 335 13.63 18.46 -7.82
N GLN A 336 13.57 17.32 -7.13
CA GLN A 336 13.45 16.02 -7.78
C GLN A 336 12.09 15.87 -8.47
N ARG A 337 10.98 16.30 -7.82
CA ARG A 337 9.67 16.34 -8.42
C ARG A 337 9.62 17.25 -9.65
N ASP A 338 10.19 18.46 -9.56
CA ASP A 338 10.17 19.44 -10.65
C ASP A 338 10.92 18.92 -11.87
N VAL A 339 12.15 18.44 -11.71
CA VAL A 339 12.92 17.85 -12.82
C VAL A 339 12.20 16.65 -13.43
N THR A 340 11.61 15.79 -12.62
CA THR A 340 10.85 14.64 -13.13
C THR A 340 9.69 15.11 -14.00
N TRP A 341 8.89 16.04 -13.50
CA TRP A 341 7.74 16.57 -14.20
C TRP A 341 8.12 17.33 -15.48
N GLU A 342 9.13 18.20 -15.44
CA GLU A 342 9.62 18.95 -16.59
C GLU A 342 10.13 18.01 -17.67
N LYS A 343 11.03 17.08 -17.33
CA LYS A 343 11.63 16.14 -18.25
C LYS A 343 10.63 15.17 -18.90
N LEU A 344 9.63 14.71 -18.16
CA LEU A 344 8.58 13.85 -18.71
C LEU A 344 7.76 14.60 -19.76
N ASN A 345 7.43 15.88 -19.54
CA ASN A 345 6.70 16.69 -20.49
C ASN A 345 7.54 17.21 -21.69
N GLU A 346 8.88 17.04 -21.67
CA GLU A 346 9.75 17.28 -22.83
C GLU A 346 9.70 16.12 -23.84
N ILE A 347 9.25 14.91 -23.42
CA ILE A 347 9.19 13.74 -24.31
C ILE A 347 7.95 13.88 -25.23
N PRO A 348 8.11 13.84 -26.58
CA PRO A 348 6.98 13.89 -27.50
C PRO A 348 5.98 12.74 -27.23
N GLY A 349 4.70 13.06 -27.14
CA GLY A 349 3.65 12.06 -26.86
C GLY A 349 3.57 11.61 -25.39
N VAL A 350 4.30 12.25 -24.48
CA VAL A 350 4.16 12.07 -23.03
C VAL A 350 3.63 13.32 -22.39
N SER A 351 2.66 13.18 -21.50
CA SER A 351 2.15 14.28 -20.67
C SER A 351 2.10 13.84 -19.20
N CYS A 352 2.27 14.79 -18.30
CA CYS A 352 2.22 14.52 -16.86
C CYS A 352 1.63 15.71 -16.12
N VAL A 353 0.59 15.47 -15.34
CA VAL A 353 0.06 16.45 -14.38
C VAL A 353 1.09 16.66 -13.29
N LYS A 354 1.34 17.92 -12.91
CA LYS A 354 2.33 18.26 -11.90
C LYS A 354 1.92 17.72 -10.53
N PRO A 355 2.70 16.80 -9.91
CA PRO A 355 2.36 16.28 -8.59
C PRO A 355 2.38 17.40 -7.52
N LYS A 356 1.31 17.48 -6.73
CA LYS A 356 1.17 18.43 -5.62
C LYS A 356 1.60 17.84 -4.28
N GLY A 357 1.77 16.53 -4.21
CA GLY A 357 2.20 15.81 -3.01
C GLY A 357 2.80 14.44 -3.29
N ALA A 358 3.04 13.66 -2.24
CA ALA A 358 3.62 12.33 -2.27
C ALA A 358 5.03 12.27 -2.89
N LEU A 359 5.39 11.14 -3.51
CA LEU A 359 6.76 10.84 -3.98
C LEU A 359 6.76 10.32 -5.42
N TYR A 360 5.72 10.62 -6.20
CA TYR A 360 5.43 9.98 -7.48
C TYR A 360 4.99 10.97 -8.54
N ALA A 361 5.29 10.63 -9.78
CA ALA A 361 4.67 11.17 -10.97
C ALA A 361 3.96 10.03 -11.73
N PHE A 362 2.85 10.33 -12.40
CA PHE A 362 2.04 9.36 -13.13
C PHE A 362 1.76 9.85 -14.54
N PRO A 363 2.78 9.81 -15.42
CA PRO A 363 2.69 10.31 -16.79
C PRO A 363 1.83 9.41 -17.66
N LYS A 364 1.19 10.06 -18.66
CA LYS A 364 0.41 9.47 -19.72
C LYS A 364 1.20 9.35 -21.00
N LEU A 365 0.99 8.26 -21.70
CA LEU A 365 1.44 8.01 -23.06
C LEU A 365 0.30 8.23 -24.05
N ASP A 366 0.54 8.98 -25.11
CA ASP A 366 -0.37 9.09 -26.22
C ASP A 366 -0.36 7.78 -27.03
N LEU A 367 -1.42 6.99 -26.91
CA LEU A 367 -1.53 5.68 -27.55
C LEU A 367 -1.60 5.77 -29.09
N GLU A 368 -2.07 6.90 -29.65
CA GLU A 368 -2.06 7.11 -31.10
C GLU A 368 -0.62 7.36 -31.61
N TYR A 369 0.21 7.99 -30.77
CA TYR A 369 1.60 8.26 -31.10
C TYR A 369 2.50 7.04 -30.93
N TYR A 370 2.30 6.23 -29.88
CA TYR A 370 3.19 5.13 -29.50
C TYR A 370 2.72 3.72 -29.87
N ASP A 371 1.45 3.54 -30.23
CA ASP A 371 0.84 2.23 -30.57
C ASP A 371 1.07 1.17 -29.47
N ILE A 372 0.77 1.52 -28.21
CA ILE A 372 0.96 0.66 -27.04
C ILE A 372 -0.35 -0.05 -26.70
N HIS A 373 -0.26 -1.39 -26.53
CA HIS A 373 -1.40 -2.26 -26.23
C HIS A 373 -1.27 -2.94 -24.85
N ASP A 374 -0.04 -3.10 -24.36
CA ASP A 374 0.31 -3.77 -23.10
C ASP A 374 1.40 -2.96 -22.39
N ASP A 375 1.00 -2.22 -21.36
CA ASP A 375 1.90 -1.38 -20.57
C ASP A 375 2.86 -2.23 -19.68
N SER A 376 2.49 -3.45 -19.31
CA SER A 376 3.38 -4.37 -18.59
C SER A 376 4.51 -4.85 -19.50
N GLN A 377 4.19 -5.19 -20.77
CA GLN A 377 5.21 -5.55 -21.75
C GLN A 377 6.14 -4.37 -22.06
N LEU A 378 5.60 -3.16 -22.20
CA LEU A 378 6.39 -1.94 -22.36
C LEU A 378 7.42 -1.79 -21.22
N MET A 379 6.99 -1.97 -19.95
CA MET A 379 7.90 -1.85 -18.80
C MET A 379 8.96 -2.96 -18.79
N LEU A 380 8.62 -4.16 -19.23
CA LEU A 380 9.57 -5.27 -19.36
C LEU A 380 10.64 -4.99 -20.43
N ASP A 381 10.23 -4.47 -21.57
CA ASP A 381 11.15 -4.15 -22.68
C ASP A 381 12.05 -2.96 -22.34
N LEU A 382 11.52 -1.92 -21.68
CA LEU A 382 12.30 -0.81 -21.13
C LEU A 382 13.36 -1.32 -20.13
N LEU A 383 12.97 -2.21 -19.21
CA LEU A 383 13.88 -2.79 -18.24
C LEU A 383 15.04 -3.56 -18.93
N ARG A 384 14.74 -4.34 -19.95
CA ARG A 384 15.73 -5.10 -20.72
C ARG A 384 16.66 -4.21 -21.49
N ALA A 385 16.13 -3.19 -22.15
CA ALA A 385 16.91 -2.26 -22.95
C ALA A 385 17.74 -1.32 -22.07
N GLU A 386 17.06 -0.59 -21.18
CA GLU A 386 17.62 0.56 -20.48
C GLU A 386 17.99 0.30 -19.01
N LYS A 387 17.68 -0.88 -18.47
CA LYS A 387 17.90 -1.19 -17.03
C LYS A 387 17.21 -0.19 -16.08
N ILE A 388 16.06 0.32 -16.51
CA ILE A 388 15.18 1.19 -15.72
C ILE A 388 13.96 0.37 -15.32
N LEU A 389 13.68 0.32 -14.03
CA LEU A 389 12.53 -0.41 -13.48
C LEU A 389 11.44 0.57 -13.06
N LEU A 390 10.35 0.59 -13.79
CA LEU A 390 9.12 1.35 -13.52
C LEU A 390 7.97 0.40 -13.18
N VAL A 391 6.80 0.96 -12.87
CA VAL A 391 5.55 0.20 -12.70
C VAL A 391 4.51 0.74 -13.68
N HIS A 392 3.92 -0.16 -14.44
CA HIS A 392 2.87 0.16 -15.41
C HIS A 392 1.57 0.63 -14.75
N GLY A 393 0.76 1.40 -15.47
CA GLY A 393 -0.45 2.04 -14.95
C GLY A 393 -1.54 1.05 -14.57
N THR A 394 -1.73 0.00 -15.37
CA THR A 394 -2.72 -1.05 -15.08
C THR A 394 -2.43 -1.80 -13.77
N GLY A 395 -1.17 -1.79 -13.29
CA GLY A 395 -0.78 -2.29 -11.98
C GLY A 395 -1.30 -1.45 -10.80
N PHE A 396 -1.86 -0.26 -11.06
CA PHE A 396 -2.57 0.60 -10.11
C PHE A 396 -4.08 0.60 -10.34
N ASN A 397 -4.61 -0.46 -10.96
CA ASN A 397 -6.02 -0.58 -11.36
C ASN A 397 -6.51 0.55 -12.29
N TRP A 398 -5.60 1.22 -12.99
CA TRP A 398 -5.94 2.14 -14.06
C TRP A 398 -6.47 1.36 -15.26
N PRO A 399 -7.59 1.78 -15.88
CA PRO A 399 -8.26 0.93 -16.87
C PRO A 399 -7.61 0.90 -18.26
N GLN A 400 -6.67 1.82 -18.54
CA GLN A 400 -6.03 1.94 -19.85
C GLN A 400 -4.52 1.64 -19.75
N PRO A 401 -3.88 1.07 -20.78
CA PRO A 401 -2.45 0.79 -20.80
C PRO A 401 -1.63 2.02 -21.22
N ASP A 402 -2.04 3.21 -20.78
CA ASP A 402 -1.51 4.50 -21.24
C ASP A 402 -0.76 5.27 -20.15
N HIS A 403 -0.55 4.69 -18.96
CA HIS A 403 0.17 5.35 -17.87
C HIS A 403 1.26 4.47 -17.29
N PHE A 404 2.18 5.12 -16.56
CA PHE A 404 3.14 4.44 -15.71
C PHE A 404 3.53 5.31 -14.52
N ARG A 405 4.07 4.72 -13.46
CA ARG A 405 4.51 5.47 -12.28
C ARG A 405 6.02 5.64 -12.25
N VAL A 406 6.47 6.86 -12.00
CA VAL A 406 7.86 7.23 -11.72
C VAL A 406 8.01 7.65 -10.26
N VAL A 407 8.96 7.05 -9.53
CA VAL A 407 9.35 7.48 -8.18
C VAL A 407 10.33 8.65 -8.28
N THR A 408 10.04 9.77 -7.61
CA THR A 408 10.82 11.01 -7.70
C THR A 408 11.94 11.11 -6.64
N LEU A 409 12.53 9.98 -6.22
CA LEU A 409 13.48 9.92 -5.10
C LEU A 409 14.98 9.91 -5.48
N PRO A 410 15.42 9.45 -6.67
CA PRO A 410 16.81 9.54 -7.07
C PRO A 410 17.31 10.99 -7.16
N TRP A 411 18.63 11.19 -7.18
CA TRP A 411 19.19 12.51 -7.37
C TRP A 411 18.77 13.13 -8.71
N VAL A 412 18.71 14.46 -8.76
CA VAL A 412 18.23 15.23 -9.93
C VAL A 412 18.90 14.81 -11.24
N ASN A 413 20.22 14.61 -11.21
CA ASN A 413 20.98 14.17 -12.38
C ASN A 413 20.65 12.73 -12.79
N GLU A 414 20.42 11.82 -11.84
CA GLU A 414 20.03 10.43 -12.11
C GLU A 414 18.60 10.37 -12.70
N LEU A 415 17.69 11.20 -12.17
CA LEU A 415 16.33 11.33 -12.72
C LEU A 415 16.33 11.88 -14.13
N ALA A 416 17.08 12.96 -14.37
CA ALA A 416 17.18 13.57 -15.69
C ALA A 416 17.75 12.55 -16.72
N GLU A 417 18.85 11.87 -16.39
CA GLU A 417 19.44 10.83 -17.25
C GLU A 417 18.45 9.68 -17.52
N ALA A 418 17.77 9.20 -16.48
CA ALA A 418 16.80 8.12 -16.63
C ALA A 418 15.65 8.49 -17.57
N ILE A 419 15.13 9.72 -17.42
CA ILE A 419 14.00 10.18 -18.24
C ILE A 419 14.46 10.46 -19.69
N ASP A 420 15.67 10.99 -19.89
CA ASP A 420 16.25 11.15 -21.23
C ASP A 420 16.41 9.78 -21.93
N ARG A 421 16.86 8.76 -21.21
CA ARG A 421 16.97 7.38 -21.74
C ARG A 421 15.60 6.78 -22.02
N LEU A 422 14.61 7.01 -21.16
CA LEU A 422 13.22 6.62 -21.42
C LEU A 422 12.70 7.28 -22.70
N GLY A 423 12.92 8.59 -22.90
CA GLY A 423 12.51 9.31 -24.10
C GLY A 423 13.18 8.76 -25.37
N ASN A 424 14.47 8.45 -25.31
CA ASN A 424 15.20 7.81 -26.41
C ASN A 424 14.66 6.42 -26.74
N PHE A 425 14.37 5.60 -25.73
CA PHE A 425 13.76 4.29 -25.91
C PHE A 425 12.39 4.41 -26.58
N LEU A 426 11.51 5.27 -26.05
CA LEU A 426 10.16 5.48 -26.58
C LEU A 426 10.16 5.97 -28.02
N SER A 427 11.15 6.78 -28.44
CA SER A 427 11.24 7.33 -29.79
C SER A 427 11.31 6.29 -30.91
N SER A 428 11.77 5.08 -30.59
CA SER A 428 11.93 3.97 -31.54
C SER A 428 11.10 2.73 -31.16
N TYR A 429 10.37 2.78 -30.03
CA TYR A 429 9.61 1.64 -29.54
C TYR A 429 8.25 1.52 -30.25
N LYS A 430 7.89 0.30 -30.59
CA LYS A 430 6.56 -0.09 -31.10
C LYS A 430 6.24 -1.50 -30.60
N GLN A 431 5.00 -1.74 -30.22
CA GLN A 431 4.47 -3.05 -29.87
C GLN A 431 3.89 -3.76 -31.07
#